data_3409cdb2e8e25b20536ea38b19742cbb
#
_entry.id   3409cdb2e8e25b20536ea38b19742cbb
#
_cell.length_a   1.000
_cell.length_b   1.000
_cell.length_c   1.000
_cell.angle_alpha   90.00
_cell.angle_beta   90.00
_cell.angle_gamma   90.00
#
_symmetry.space_group_name_H-M   'P 1'
#
loop_
_entity.id
_entity.type
_entity.pdbx_description
1 polymer ?
#
loop_
_entity_poly.entity_id
_entity_poly.type
_entity_poly.pdbx_seq_one_letter_code
_entity_poly.pdbx_strand_id
1 'polypeptide(L)'
;MATFALIHGAGDGGWYWHLVADELRARGHDAVAPDLPADDDEADLWTYADTVVEAIGAGPELVVVGQSFGAFTAPLVCDRVPAELLILIAGMIPAPGERPDDWWGATGFEREPRERFDTDVETYYHDVSREVADEAMRRSRNHPSPAAGRQPWPLPEMPNVPTRAFACRDDRLFPAPFMRRIVRERLGISADEIDGGHCVALARPAELAEGFVAYLDERG
;
A
#
# COMPACT_ATOMS: atom_id res chain seq x y z
N MET A 1 16.44 -13.97 -5.80
CA MET A 1 15.65 -13.22 -6.81
C MET A 1 14.18 -13.41 -6.45
N ALA A 2 13.46 -12.33 -6.22
CA ALA A 2 12.05 -12.36 -5.82
C ALA A 2 11.19 -11.55 -6.81
N THR A 3 9.88 -11.79 -6.82
CA THR A 3 8.88 -10.99 -7.52
C THR A 3 8.15 -10.11 -6.51
N PHE A 4 8.13 -8.80 -6.71
CA PHE A 4 7.38 -7.84 -5.89
C PHE A 4 6.06 -7.51 -6.58
N ALA A 5 4.94 -7.82 -5.93
CA ALA A 5 3.61 -7.39 -6.34
C ALA A 5 3.26 -6.09 -5.62
N LEU A 6 3.24 -4.98 -6.36
CA LEU A 6 3.13 -3.63 -5.83
C LEU A 6 1.70 -3.11 -6.02
N ILE A 7 0.97 -2.94 -4.93
CA ILE A 7 -0.46 -2.60 -4.91
C ILE A 7 -0.61 -1.15 -4.45
N HIS A 8 -1.16 -0.32 -5.34
CA HIS A 8 -1.32 1.11 -5.13
C HIS A 8 -2.46 1.48 -4.16
N GLY A 9 -2.42 2.72 -3.67
CA GLY A 9 -3.45 3.31 -2.83
C GLY A 9 -4.64 3.89 -3.60
N ALA A 10 -5.55 4.52 -2.87
CA ALA A 10 -6.71 5.21 -3.44
C ALA A 10 -6.27 6.37 -4.34
N GLY A 11 -6.99 6.56 -5.44
CA GLY A 11 -6.71 7.63 -6.41
C GLY A 11 -5.57 7.33 -7.38
N ASP A 12 -4.80 6.26 -7.19
CA ASP A 12 -3.64 5.91 -7.98
C ASP A 12 -3.91 4.78 -9.00
N GLY A 13 -2.87 4.38 -9.71
CA GLY A 13 -2.75 3.20 -10.54
C GLY A 13 -1.36 2.59 -10.41
N GLY A 14 -1.07 1.55 -11.17
CA GLY A 14 0.24 0.86 -11.15
C GLY A 14 1.41 1.78 -11.44
N TRP A 15 1.18 2.88 -12.19
CA TRP A 15 2.20 3.89 -12.45
C TRP A 15 2.81 4.50 -11.17
N TYR A 16 2.05 4.59 -10.08
CA TYR A 16 2.57 5.05 -8.79
C TYR A 16 3.88 4.38 -8.39
N TRP A 17 4.05 3.13 -8.78
CA TRP A 17 5.19 2.30 -8.41
C TRP A 17 6.37 2.31 -9.39
N HIS A 18 6.28 3.05 -10.52
CA HIS A 18 7.24 2.93 -11.62
C HIS A 18 8.69 3.13 -11.18
N LEU A 19 8.98 4.13 -10.33
CA LEU A 19 10.33 4.41 -9.83
C LEU A 19 10.84 3.28 -8.91
N VAL A 20 10.01 2.79 -8.01
CA VAL A 20 10.37 1.67 -7.12
C VAL A 20 10.57 0.38 -7.91
N ALA A 21 9.72 0.13 -8.91
CA ALA A 21 9.84 -1.04 -9.77
C ALA A 21 11.18 -1.04 -10.54
N ASP A 22 11.61 0.11 -11.03
CA ASP A 22 12.91 0.26 -11.70
C ASP A 22 14.09 0.03 -10.73
N GLU A 23 13.99 0.53 -9.50
CA GLU A 23 14.97 0.31 -8.44
C GLU A 23 15.08 -1.17 -8.04
N LEU A 24 13.94 -1.88 -7.94
CA LEU A 24 13.92 -3.32 -7.65
C LEU A 24 14.54 -4.14 -8.79
N ARG A 25 14.21 -3.80 -10.04
CA ARG A 25 14.80 -4.45 -11.22
C ARG A 25 16.30 -4.21 -11.31
N ALA A 26 16.77 -3.00 -11.00
CA ALA A 26 18.20 -2.69 -10.93
C ALA A 26 18.94 -3.52 -9.87
N ARG A 27 18.25 -4.01 -8.84
CA ARG A 27 18.76 -4.89 -7.79
C ARG A 27 18.58 -6.39 -8.09
N GLY A 28 18.10 -6.74 -9.29
CA GLY A 28 17.97 -8.13 -9.74
C GLY A 28 16.69 -8.84 -9.29
N HIS A 29 15.64 -8.08 -8.96
CA HIS A 29 14.31 -8.59 -8.65
C HIS A 29 13.32 -8.27 -9.78
N ASP A 30 12.20 -8.99 -9.83
CA ASP A 30 11.08 -8.64 -10.68
C ASP A 30 10.07 -7.78 -9.90
N ALA A 31 9.35 -6.92 -10.62
CA ALA A 31 8.29 -6.10 -10.03
C ALA A 31 7.08 -6.01 -10.99
N VAL A 32 5.90 -6.26 -10.46
CA VAL A 32 4.62 -6.08 -11.15
C VAL A 32 3.75 -5.10 -10.37
N ALA A 33 3.13 -4.17 -11.07
CA ALA A 33 2.30 -3.14 -10.49
C ALA A 33 1.06 -2.95 -11.39
N PRO A 34 0.04 -3.83 -11.27
CA PRO A 34 -1.14 -3.71 -12.10
C PRO A 34 -1.99 -2.49 -11.72
N ASP A 35 -2.74 -1.99 -12.68
CA ASP A 35 -3.87 -1.12 -12.41
C ASP A 35 -5.00 -1.96 -11.83
N LEU A 36 -5.51 -1.59 -10.66
CA LEU A 36 -6.71 -2.21 -10.13
C LEU A 36 -7.94 -1.74 -10.93
N PRO A 37 -8.99 -2.55 -11.06
CA PRO A 37 -10.16 -2.22 -11.91
C PRO A 37 -11.07 -1.16 -11.26
N ALA A 38 -10.53 0.04 -11.03
CA ALA A 38 -11.18 1.14 -10.35
C ALA A 38 -12.35 1.76 -11.13
N ASP A 39 -12.35 1.59 -12.45
CA ASP A 39 -13.38 2.11 -13.35
C ASP A 39 -14.62 1.18 -13.46
N ASP A 40 -14.57 0.02 -12.80
CA ASP A 40 -15.69 -0.90 -12.67
C ASP A 40 -16.31 -0.73 -11.27
N ASP A 41 -17.49 -0.11 -11.20
CA ASP A 41 -18.20 0.16 -9.94
C ASP A 41 -18.57 -1.12 -9.15
N GLU A 42 -18.62 -2.27 -9.82
CA GLU A 42 -18.92 -3.57 -9.21
C GLU A 42 -17.66 -4.35 -8.80
N ALA A 43 -16.45 -3.88 -9.16
CA ALA A 43 -15.21 -4.53 -8.77
C ALA A 43 -15.02 -4.40 -7.24
N ASP A 44 -15.03 -5.52 -6.56
CA ASP A 44 -14.87 -5.63 -5.12
C ASP A 44 -13.40 -5.90 -4.73
N LEU A 45 -13.11 -6.06 -3.44
CA LEU A 45 -11.76 -6.34 -2.94
C LEU A 45 -11.20 -7.68 -3.47
N TRP A 46 -12.06 -8.68 -3.72
CA TRP A 46 -11.61 -9.94 -4.33
C TRP A 46 -11.25 -9.76 -5.80
N THR A 47 -12.03 -8.98 -6.54
CA THR A 47 -11.71 -8.62 -7.93
C THR A 47 -10.36 -7.89 -8.01
N TYR A 48 -10.07 -7.03 -7.03
CA TYR A 48 -8.77 -6.37 -6.92
C TYR A 48 -7.64 -7.37 -6.66
N ALA A 49 -7.83 -8.30 -5.72
CA ALA A 49 -6.85 -9.33 -5.41
C ALA A 49 -6.60 -10.25 -6.61
N ASP A 50 -7.65 -10.69 -7.29
CA ASP A 50 -7.55 -11.57 -8.46
C ASP A 50 -6.81 -10.87 -9.62
N THR A 51 -7.03 -9.57 -9.84
CA THR A 51 -6.25 -8.77 -10.81
C THR A 51 -4.75 -8.79 -10.51
N VAL A 52 -4.39 -8.68 -9.23
CA VAL A 52 -2.97 -8.75 -8.83
C VAL A 52 -2.41 -10.16 -9.03
N VAL A 53 -3.16 -11.20 -8.65
CA VAL A 53 -2.78 -12.61 -8.83
C VAL A 53 -2.54 -12.93 -10.30
N GLU A 54 -3.42 -12.47 -11.20
CA GLU A 54 -3.25 -12.64 -12.65
C GLU A 54 -1.98 -11.96 -13.17
N ALA A 55 -1.64 -10.79 -12.64
CA ALA A 55 -0.45 -10.03 -13.06
C ALA A 55 0.88 -10.64 -12.58
N ILE A 56 0.89 -11.32 -11.42
CA ILE A 56 2.10 -11.93 -10.84
C ILE A 56 2.63 -13.07 -11.73
N GLY A 57 1.74 -13.86 -12.33
CA GLY A 57 2.15 -15.04 -13.10
C GLY A 57 2.84 -16.10 -12.23
N ALA A 58 3.62 -16.97 -12.87
CA ALA A 58 4.42 -17.98 -12.19
C ALA A 58 5.83 -17.43 -11.92
N GLY A 59 6.06 -16.89 -10.74
CA GLY A 59 7.34 -16.31 -10.32
C GLY A 59 7.96 -17.03 -9.12
N PRO A 60 9.29 -16.82 -8.88
CA PRO A 60 9.92 -17.25 -7.63
C PRO A 60 9.39 -16.41 -6.47
N GLU A 61 9.87 -16.69 -5.26
CA GLU A 61 9.60 -15.97 -3.99
C GLU A 61 8.79 -14.67 -4.13
N LEU A 62 7.52 -14.70 -3.72
CA LEU A 62 6.61 -13.58 -3.86
C LEU A 62 6.67 -12.66 -2.63
N VAL A 63 6.89 -11.37 -2.86
CA VAL A 63 6.71 -10.30 -1.86
C VAL A 63 5.50 -9.46 -2.27
N VAL A 64 4.51 -9.37 -1.40
CA VAL A 64 3.31 -8.57 -1.64
C VAL A 64 3.44 -7.24 -0.88
N VAL A 65 3.28 -6.14 -1.60
CA VAL A 65 3.41 -4.79 -1.04
C VAL A 65 2.11 -4.03 -1.23
N GLY A 66 1.54 -3.48 -0.14
CA GLY A 66 0.34 -2.65 -0.18
C GLY A 66 0.57 -1.28 0.42
N GLN A 67 0.24 -0.22 -0.33
CA GLN A 67 0.32 1.15 0.13
C GLN A 67 -1.08 1.70 0.39
N SER A 68 -1.27 2.44 1.50
CA SER A 68 -2.52 3.13 1.82
C SER A 68 -3.73 2.19 1.72
N PHE A 69 -4.70 2.48 0.84
CA PHE A 69 -5.84 1.59 0.56
C PHE A 69 -5.42 0.19 0.07
N GLY A 70 -4.28 0.07 -0.62
CA GLY A 70 -3.74 -1.22 -1.06
C GLY A 70 -3.53 -2.23 0.07
N ALA A 71 -3.49 -1.76 1.33
CA ALA A 71 -3.44 -2.63 2.51
C ALA A 71 -4.73 -3.43 2.74
N PHE A 72 -5.87 -3.06 2.15
CA PHE A 72 -7.08 -3.89 2.13
C PHE A 72 -6.95 -5.03 1.13
N THR A 73 -6.23 -4.84 0.03
CA THR A 73 -6.07 -5.82 -1.05
C THR A 73 -4.90 -6.77 -0.83
N ALA A 74 -3.75 -6.27 -0.36
CA ALA A 74 -2.51 -7.03 -0.26
C ALA A 74 -2.63 -8.33 0.57
N PRO A 75 -3.30 -8.35 1.73
CA PRO A 75 -3.51 -9.60 2.47
C PRO A 75 -4.39 -10.60 1.72
N LEU A 76 -5.34 -10.15 0.90
CA LEU A 76 -6.20 -11.03 0.10
C LEU A 76 -5.40 -11.72 -1.01
N VAL A 77 -4.39 -11.06 -1.57
CA VAL A 77 -3.43 -11.69 -2.49
C VAL A 77 -2.66 -12.81 -1.78
N CYS A 78 -2.18 -12.55 -0.55
CA CYS A 78 -1.49 -13.57 0.25
C CYS A 78 -2.38 -14.77 0.63
N ASP A 79 -3.70 -14.61 0.69
CA ASP A 79 -4.66 -15.70 0.88
C ASP A 79 -4.85 -16.55 -0.40
N ARG A 80 -4.71 -15.94 -1.58
CA ARG A 80 -4.84 -16.59 -2.90
C ARG A 80 -3.61 -17.37 -3.32
N VAL A 81 -2.43 -16.83 -3.05
CA VAL A 81 -1.15 -17.39 -3.50
C VAL A 81 -0.11 -17.36 -2.37
N PRO A 82 0.79 -18.36 -2.30
CA PRO A 82 1.85 -18.35 -1.32
C PRO A 82 2.73 -17.11 -1.48
N ALA A 83 2.88 -16.34 -0.40
CA ALA A 83 3.76 -15.20 -0.32
C ALA A 83 4.81 -15.40 0.78
N GLU A 84 6.02 -14.95 0.53
CA GLU A 84 7.13 -15.01 1.47
C GLU A 84 7.10 -13.86 2.47
N LEU A 85 6.58 -12.72 2.05
CA LEU A 85 6.55 -11.50 2.84
C LEU A 85 5.39 -10.60 2.42
N LEU A 86 4.72 -10.02 3.40
CA LEU A 86 3.76 -8.94 3.23
C LEU A 86 4.35 -7.64 3.78
N ILE A 87 4.38 -6.57 2.97
CA ILE A 87 4.85 -5.25 3.38
C ILE A 87 3.72 -4.25 3.24
N LEU A 88 3.42 -3.52 4.31
CA LEU A 88 2.38 -2.49 4.33
C LEU A 88 3.01 -1.11 4.58
N ILE A 89 2.68 -0.13 3.74
CA ILE A 89 3.27 1.22 3.78
C ILE A 89 2.17 2.23 3.97
N ALA A 90 2.22 3.00 5.07
CA ALA A 90 1.18 3.97 5.42
C ALA A 90 -0.22 3.36 5.21
N GLY A 91 -0.39 2.07 5.58
CA GLY A 91 -1.48 1.22 5.13
C GLY A 91 -2.77 1.41 5.94
N MET A 92 -3.89 1.43 5.26
CA MET A 92 -5.22 1.28 5.87
C MET A 92 -5.43 -0.19 6.26
N ILE A 93 -4.79 -0.61 7.35
CA ILE A 93 -4.78 -2.01 7.79
C ILE A 93 -6.19 -2.41 8.25
N PRO A 94 -6.82 -3.43 7.64
CA PRO A 94 -8.18 -3.83 7.95
C PRO A 94 -8.30 -4.58 9.28
N ALA A 95 -9.52 -4.59 9.83
CA ALA A 95 -9.97 -5.59 10.79
C ALA A 95 -11.00 -6.53 10.14
N PRO A 96 -11.17 -7.76 10.65
CA PRO A 96 -12.18 -8.69 10.15
C PRO A 96 -13.58 -8.07 10.07
N GLY A 97 -14.23 -8.12 8.90
CA GLY A 97 -15.55 -7.57 8.68
C GLY A 97 -15.64 -6.05 8.57
N GLU A 98 -14.54 -5.33 8.71
CA GLU A 98 -14.51 -3.86 8.59
C GLU A 98 -14.62 -3.43 7.12
N ARG A 99 -15.47 -2.45 6.84
CA ARG A 99 -15.53 -1.86 5.50
C ARG A 99 -14.44 -0.79 5.36
N PRO A 100 -13.80 -0.65 4.19
CA PRO A 100 -12.90 0.48 3.95
C PRO A 100 -13.52 1.84 4.25
N ASP A 101 -14.80 2.05 3.90
CA ASP A 101 -15.51 3.30 4.17
C ASP A 101 -15.66 3.60 5.67
N ASP A 102 -15.73 2.57 6.52
CA ASP A 102 -15.87 2.71 7.98
C ASP A 102 -14.52 2.85 8.71
N TRP A 103 -13.40 2.56 8.03
CA TRP A 103 -12.06 2.52 8.61
C TRP A 103 -11.66 3.83 9.33
N TRP A 104 -12.03 4.96 8.76
CA TRP A 104 -11.73 6.30 9.29
C TRP A 104 -12.28 6.52 10.70
N GLY A 105 -13.54 6.16 10.88
CA GLY A 105 -14.22 6.25 12.17
C GLY A 105 -13.76 5.17 13.15
N ALA A 106 -13.62 3.91 12.67
CA ALA A 106 -13.23 2.76 13.47
C ALA A 106 -11.81 2.88 14.05
N THR A 107 -10.88 3.48 13.30
CA THR A 107 -9.51 3.74 13.76
C THR A 107 -9.37 5.01 14.60
N GLY A 108 -10.44 5.82 14.68
CA GLY A 108 -10.40 7.11 15.35
C GLY A 108 -9.62 8.19 14.61
N PHE A 109 -9.30 7.98 13.32
CA PHE A 109 -8.56 8.93 12.49
C PHE A 109 -9.22 10.32 12.44
N GLU A 110 -10.53 10.39 12.41
CA GLU A 110 -11.28 11.66 12.40
C GLU A 110 -11.00 12.54 13.63
N ARG A 111 -10.62 11.93 14.74
CA ARG A 111 -10.27 12.57 16.03
C ARG A 111 -8.78 12.76 16.22
N GLU A 112 -7.96 12.24 15.29
CA GLU A 112 -6.51 12.36 15.38
C GLU A 112 -6.09 13.84 15.23
N PRO A 113 -5.32 14.39 16.16
CA PRO A 113 -4.76 15.72 16.01
C PRO A 113 -3.79 15.77 14.83
N ARG A 114 -4.14 16.52 13.80
CA ARG A 114 -3.28 16.72 12.63
C ARG A 114 -3.50 18.08 12.01
N GLU A 115 -2.49 18.57 11.33
CA GLU A 115 -2.62 19.71 10.44
C GLU A 115 -3.50 19.33 9.25
N ARG A 116 -4.29 20.27 8.76
CA ARG A 116 -5.11 20.09 7.56
C ARG A 116 -4.56 20.97 6.47
N PHE A 117 -4.49 20.43 5.28
CA PHE A 117 -3.98 21.10 4.09
C PHE A 117 -5.13 21.27 3.09
N ASP A 118 -5.08 22.37 2.32
CA ASP A 118 -6.20 22.75 1.46
C ASP A 118 -6.15 22.04 0.09
N THR A 119 -5.00 21.48 -0.28
CA THR A 119 -4.81 20.83 -1.58
C THR A 119 -4.23 19.44 -1.46
N ASP A 120 -4.52 18.59 -2.46
CA ASP A 120 -3.93 17.26 -2.59
C ASP A 120 -2.40 17.33 -2.73
N VAL A 121 -1.88 18.34 -3.40
CA VAL A 121 -0.42 18.56 -3.51
C VAL A 121 0.20 18.75 -2.15
N GLU A 122 -0.39 19.58 -1.30
CA GLU A 122 0.14 19.83 0.05
C GLU A 122 -0.03 18.61 0.96
N THR A 123 -1.08 17.82 0.77
CA THR A 123 -1.36 16.64 1.59
C THR A 123 -0.52 15.44 1.18
N TYR A 124 -0.51 15.10 -0.12
CA TYR A 124 0.04 13.83 -0.61
C TYR A 124 1.39 13.97 -1.29
N TYR A 125 1.68 15.12 -1.94
CA TYR A 125 2.83 15.28 -2.83
C TYR A 125 3.82 16.36 -2.38
N HIS A 126 3.75 16.82 -1.13
CA HIS A 126 4.54 17.97 -0.64
C HIS A 126 6.06 17.77 -0.74
N ASP A 127 6.54 16.54 -0.77
CA ASP A 127 7.95 16.16 -0.86
C ASP A 127 8.31 15.47 -2.20
N VAL A 128 7.34 15.39 -3.12
CA VAL A 128 7.53 14.89 -4.48
C VAL A 128 7.89 16.04 -5.41
N SER A 129 8.76 15.81 -6.39
CA SER A 129 9.06 16.85 -7.39
C SER A 129 7.80 17.29 -8.11
N ARG A 130 7.72 18.57 -8.45
CA ARG A 130 6.51 19.12 -9.08
C ARG A 130 6.14 18.39 -10.38
N GLU A 131 7.13 18.04 -11.20
CA GLU A 131 6.90 17.33 -12.45
C GLU A 131 6.24 15.97 -12.21
N VAL A 132 6.74 15.20 -11.25
CA VAL A 132 6.19 13.89 -10.89
C VAL A 132 4.82 14.01 -10.23
N ALA A 133 4.62 15.01 -9.37
CA ALA A 133 3.33 15.27 -8.74
C ALA A 133 2.25 15.67 -9.77
N ASP A 134 2.59 16.56 -10.72
CA ASP A 134 1.68 16.97 -11.81
C ASP A 134 1.32 15.77 -12.70
N GLU A 135 2.25 14.85 -12.96
CA GLU A 135 1.98 13.61 -13.70
C GLU A 135 1.10 12.65 -12.90
N ALA A 136 1.37 12.45 -11.61
CA ALA A 136 0.55 11.62 -10.74
C ALA A 136 -0.90 12.11 -10.71
N MET A 137 -1.12 13.40 -10.54
CA MET A 137 -2.47 13.99 -10.54
C MET A 137 -3.18 13.82 -11.90
N ARG A 138 -2.46 13.91 -13.03
CA ARG A 138 -3.04 13.65 -14.36
C ARG A 138 -3.46 12.20 -14.56
N ARG A 139 -2.81 11.26 -13.85
CA ARG A 139 -3.09 9.82 -13.89
C ARG A 139 -4.06 9.36 -12.82
N SER A 140 -4.47 10.27 -11.92
CA SER A 140 -5.40 9.95 -10.85
C SER A 140 -6.67 9.28 -11.38
N ARG A 141 -7.12 8.25 -10.67
CA ARG A 141 -8.26 7.40 -11.04
C ARG A 141 -9.34 7.47 -9.96
N ASN A 142 -10.55 7.13 -10.34
CA ASN A 142 -11.66 7.00 -9.39
C ASN A 142 -11.54 5.67 -8.64
N HIS A 143 -10.71 5.65 -7.59
CA HIS A 143 -10.38 4.47 -6.79
C HIS A 143 -10.49 4.82 -5.29
N PRO A 144 -11.05 3.96 -4.41
CA PRO A 144 -11.60 2.64 -4.73
C PRO A 144 -12.95 2.71 -5.47
N SER A 145 -13.32 1.61 -6.12
CA SER A 145 -14.67 1.43 -6.64
C SER A 145 -15.70 1.45 -5.50
N PRO A 146 -16.96 1.79 -5.77
CA PRO A 146 -18.01 1.76 -4.76
C PRO A 146 -18.22 0.38 -4.12
N ALA A 147 -18.03 -0.71 -4.87
CA ALA A 147 -18.14 -2.06 -4.33
C ALA A 147 -17.01 -2.36 -3.36
N ALA A 148 -15.74 -2.08 -3.72
CA ALA A 148 -14.59 -2.28 -2.85
C ALA A 148 -14.69 -1.44 -1.56
N GLY A 149 -15.11 -0.17 -1.63
CA GLY A 149 -15.26 0.70 -0.46
C GLY A 149 -16.29 0.18 0.56
N ARG A 150 -17.37 -0.46 0.08
CA ARG A 150 -18.48 -0.96 0.90
C ARG A 150 -18.37 -2.41 1.31
N GLN A 151 -17.49 -3.20 0.69
CA GLN A 151 -17.34 -4.61 1.02
C GLN A 151 -16.74 -4.78 2.42
N PRO A 152 -17.37 -5.55 3.33
CA PRO A 152 -16.70 -5.96 4.55
C PRO A 152 -15.44 -6.77 4.22
N TRP A 153 -14.33 -6.45 4.85
CA TRP A 153 -13.08 -7.18 4.64
C TRP A 153 -13.27 -8.68 4.93
N PRO A 154 -13.01 -9.55 3.94
CA PRO A 154 -13.59 -10.88 3.94
C PRO A 154 -12.84 -11.93 4.78
N LEU A 155 -11.57 -11.67 5.15
CA LEU A 155 -10.82 -12.65 5.93
C LEU A 155 -11.15 -12.57 7.43
N PRO A 156 -11.17 -13.72 8.14
CA PRO A 156 -11.42 -13.76 9.58
C PRO A 156 -10.23 -13.24 10.40
N GLU A 157 -9.04 -13.23 9.80
CA GLU A 157 -7.78 -12.76 10.40
C GLU A 157 -6.77 -12.41 9.30
N MET A 158 -5.68 -11.76 9.65
CA MET A 158 -4.57 -11.52 8.72
C MET A 158 -3.94 -12.86 8.31
N PRO A 159 -3.54 -13.02 7.04
CA PRO A 159 -2.91 -14.25 6.58
C PRO A 159 -1.61 -14.52 7.36
N ASN A 160 -1.31 -15.79 7.59
CA ASN A 160 -0.11 -16.22 8.29
C ASN A 160 1.13 -16.10 7.40
N VAL A 161 1.48 -14.88 7.06
CA VAL A 161 2.66 -14.50 6.28
C VAL A 161 3.50 -13.55 7.11
N PRO A 162 4.83 -13.68 7.17
CA PRO A 162 5.68 -12.67 7.79
C PRO A 162 5.33 -11.29 7.28
N THR A 163 5.02 -10.38 8.21
CA THR A 163 4.51 -9.05 7.87
C THR A 163 5.43 -7.97 8.42
N ARG A 164 5.71 -6.95 7.60
CA ARG A 164 6.42 -5.73 7.96
C ARG A 164 5.58 -4.52 7.62
N ALA A 165 5.83 -3.41 8.29
CA ALA A 165 5.11 -2.17 8.02
C ALA A 165 6.01 -0.96 8.13
N PHE A 166 5.83 -0.01 7.19
CA PHE A 166 6.45 1.32 7.24
C PHE A 166 5.43 2.39 7.63
N ALA A 167 5.83 3.27 8.54
CA ALA A 167 5.22 4.56 8.77
C ALA A 167 6.10 5.64 8.13
N CYS A 168 5.53 6.52 7.32
CA CYS A 168 6.25 7.63 6.72
C CYS A 168 6.31 8.80 7.71
N ARG A 169 7.53 9.31 7.99
CA ARG A 169 7.74 10.32 9.05
C ARG A 169 7.05 11.64 8.78
N ASP A 170 7.01 12.03 7.51
CA ASP A 170 6.48 13.31 7.07
C ASP A 170 5.09 13.20 6.45
N ASP A 171 4.40 12.05 6.66
CA ASP A 171 3.08 11.81 6.11
C ASP A 171 2.05 12.80 6.71
N ARG A 172 1.53 13.67 5.83
CA ARG A 172 0.54 14.69 6.19
C ARG A 172 -0.88 14.16 6.22
N LEU A 173 -1.15 13.01 5.57
CA LEU A 173 -2.42 12.33 5.68
C LEU A 173 -2.45 11.47 6.94
N PHE A 174 -1.52 10.52 7.06
CA PHE A 174 -1.44 9.57 8.18
C PHE A 174 -0.21 9.86 9.06
N PRO A 175 -0.33 10.72 10.09
CA PRO A 175 0.80 11.04 10.96
C PRO A 175 1.49 9.77 11.49
N ALA A 176 2.82 9.76 11.51
CA ALA A 176 3.59 8.59 11.93
C ALA A 176 3.20 8.04 13.31
N PRO A 177 2.87 8.85 14.34
CA PRO A 177 2.35 8.33 15.62
C PRO A 177 1.03 7.56 15.47
N PHE A 178 0.13 8.04 14.61
CA PHE A 178 -1.12 7.35 14.30
C PHE A 178 -0.83 6.01 13.64
N MET A 179 0.01 5.97 12.60
CA MET A 179 0.34 4.73 11.90
C MET A 179 1.04 3.71 12.80
N ARG A 180 1.97 4.14 13.67
CA ARG A 180 2.59 3.25 14.68
C ARG A 180 1.54 2.61 15.60
N ARG A 181 0.51 3.37 15.99
CA ARG A 181 -0.59 2.86 16.80
C ARG A 181 -1.40 1.82 16.03
N ILE A 182 -1.81 2.14 14.79
CA ILE A 182 -2.62 1.23 13.94
C ILE A 182 -1.86 -0.09 13.67
N VAL A 183 -0.59 -0.01 13.29
CA VAL A 183 0.25 -1.20 13.07
C VAL A 183 0.31 -2.08 14.32
N ARG A 184 0.51 -1.48 15.48
CA ARG A 184 0.56 -2.22 16.74
C ARG A 184 -0.78 -2.86 17.12
N GLU A 185 -1.88 -2.10 16.97
CA GLU A 185 -3.23 -2.55 17.32
C GLU A 185 -3.75 -3.65 16.38
N ARG A 186 -3.44 -3.53 15.06
CA ARG A 186 -4.00 -4.39 14.03
C ARG A 186 -3.12 -5.60 13.69
N LEU A 187 -1.80 -5.47 13.82
CA LEU A 187 -0.82 -6.51 13.45
C LEU A 187 -0.02 -7.05 14.64
N GLY A 188 -0.03 -6.37 15.79
CA GLY A 188 0.78 -6.77 16.95
C GLY A 188 2.29 -6.59 16.79
N ILE A 189 2.74 -5.85 15.75
CA ILE A 189 4.15 -5.58 15.46
C ILE A 189 4.48 -4.11 15.63
N SER A 190 5.76 -3.74 15.54
CA SER A 190 6.20 -2.36 15.42
C SER A 190 6.31 -1.96 13.95
N ALA A 191 5.94 -0.73 13.62
CA ALA A 191 6.24 -0.16 12.33
C ALA A 191 7.69 0.35 12.31
N ASP A 192 8.41 0.07 11.23
CA ASP A 192 9.63 0.80 10.91
C ASP A 192 9.28 2.17 10.32
N GLU A 193 10.24 3.08 10.33
CA GLU A 193 10.01 4.43 9.83
C GLU A 193 10.89 4.73 8.63
N ILE A 194 10.28 5.35 7.62
CA ILE A 194 10.98 5.87 6.45
C ILE A 194 10.76 7.37 6.34
N ASP A 195 11.78 8.12 5.93
CA ASP A 195 11.65 9.54 5.62
C ASP A 195 10.78 9.74 4.39
N GLY A 196 9.89 10.73 4.44
CA GLY A 196 9.01 11.09 3.33
C GLY A 196 7.54 11.13 3.70
N GLY A 197 6.74 11.64 2.75
CA GLY A 197 5.30 11.82 2.86
C GLY A 197 4.50 10.59 2.45
N HIS A 198 3.19 10.80 2.26
CA HIS A 198 2.25 9.72 1.93
C HIS A 198 2.62 9.01 0.62
N CYS A 199 3.07 9.76 -0.39
CA CYS A 199 3.48 9.22 -1.69
C CYS A 199 4.98 8.87 -1.73
N VAL A 200 5.46 8.17 -0.71
CA VAL A 200 6.89 7.83 -0.52
C VAL A 200 7.52 7.09 -1.68
N ALA A 201 6.76 6.28 -2.43
CA ALA A 201 7.27 5.58 -3.61
C ALA A 201 7.68 6.53 -4.75
N LEU A 202 7.10 7.73 -4.80
CA LEU A 202 7.45 8.77 -5.75
C LEU A 202 8.56 9.70 -5.21
N ALA A 203 8.60 9.89 -3.88
CA ALA A 203 9.54 10.80 -3.22
C ALA A 203 10.89 10.14 -2.89
N ARG A 204 10.88 8.86 -2.46
CA ARG A 204 12.04 8.10 -1.96
C ARG A 204 12.13 6.69 -2.55
N PRO A 205 12.09 6.51 -3.89
CA PRO A 205 11.99 5.18 -4.49
C PRO A 205 13.17 4.26 -4.17
N ALA A 206 14.39 4.80 -4.15
CA ALA A 206 15.60 4.02 -3.90
C ALA A 206 15.67 3.53 -2.44
N GLU A 207 15.36 4.41 -1.48
CA GLU A 207 15.34 4.07 -0.05
C GLU A 207 14.25 3.05 0.26
N LEU A 208 13.08 3.21 -0.37
CA LEU A 208 11.97 2.28 -0.20
C LEU A 208 12.30 0.90 -0.77
N ALA A 209 12.87 0.83 -1.97
CA ALA A 209 13.31 -0.43 -2.58
C ALA A 209 14.41 -1.11 -1.75
N GLU A 210 15.37 -0.35 -1.20
CA GLU A 210 16.39 -0.86 -0.30
C GLU A 210 15.77 -1.48 0.97
N GLY A 211 14.78 -0.80 1.58
CA GLY A 211 14.05 -1.32 2.74
C GLY A 211 13.31 -2.63 2.44
N PHE A 212 12.70 -2.76 1.26
CA PHE A 212 12.04 -4.00 0.85
C PHE A 212 13.03 -5.16 0.71
N VAL A 213 14.16 -4.91 0.07
CA VAL A 213 15.20 -5.92 -0.10
C VAL A 213 15.83 -6.32 1.24
N ALA A 214 16.07 -5.35 2.13
CA ALA A 214 16.58 -5.62 3.47
C ALA A 214 15.66 -6.57 4.25
N TYR A 215 14.34 -6.35 4.21
CA TYR A 215 13.38 -7.25 4.86
C TYR A 215 13.37 -8.67 4.26
N LEU A 216 13.59 -8.79 2.96
CA LEU A 216 13.70 -10.09 2.31
C LEU A 216 14.96 -10.82 2.76
N ASP A 217 16.09 -10.11 2.86
CA ASP A 217 17.40 -10.66 3.26
C ASP A 217 17.45 -11.08 4.75
N GLU A 218 16.72 -10.39 5.63
CA GLU A 218 16.61 -10.76 7.06
C GLU A 218 15.98 -12.14 7.30
N ARG A 219 15.37 -12.73 6.30
CA ARG A 219 14.68 -14.03 6.38
C ARG A 219 15.55 -15.22 5.96
N GLY A 220 16.67 -14.96 5.27
CA GLY A 220 17.64 -15.99 4.83
C GLY A 220 18.65 -16.27 5.90
#